data_a267709d994e702d8e8371f30dc115a5
#
_entry.id   a267709d994e702d8e8371f30dc115a5
#
_cell.length_a   1.000
_cell.length_b   1.000
_cell.length_c   1.000
_cell.angle_alpha   90.00
_cell.angle_beta   90.00
_cell.angle_gamma   90.00
#
_symmetry.space_group_name_H-M   'P 1'
#
loop_
_entity.id
_entity.type
_entity.pdbx_description
1 polymer ?
#
loop_
_entity_poly.entity_id
_entity_poly.type
_entity_poly.pdbx_seq_one_letter_code
_entity_poly.pdbx_strand_id
1 'polypeptide(L)'
;MILPLSWLKEYVDVDVTPDELEKKLFDAGFEVEEKYEAGKDISNIVVGLVESCEPIPDTHLHVCQVNAGTHGTMQVCCGADNVCTGGKFPLALPGASVYATAKDHKTVEGVMT
;
A
#
# COMPACT_ATOMS: atom_id res chain seq x y z
N MET A 1 -15.94 -17.11 7.33
CA MET A 1 -15.37 -17.43 6.00
C MET A 1 -15.00 -16.11 5.33
N ILE A 2 -13.83 -16.04 4.74
CA ILE A 2 -13.40 -14.88 3.95
C ILE A 2 -13.45 -15.28 2.48
N LEU A 3 -14.10 -14.47 1.65
CA LEU A 3 -14.22 -14.68 0.22
C LEU A 3 -13.53 -13.52 -0.54
N PRO A 4 -12.28 -13.71 -1.04
CA PRO A 4 -11.66 -12.74 -1.90
C PRO A 4 -12.38 -12.65 -3.24
N LEU A 5 -12.71 -11.43 -3.68
CA LEU A 5 -13.44 -11.24 -4.93
C LEU A 5 -12.64 -11.72 -6.15
N SER A 6 -11.30 -11.57 -6.10
CA SER A 6 -10.42 -12.08 -7.17
C SER A 6 -10.53 -13.60 -7.34
N TRP A 7 -10.67 -14.35 -6.25
CA TRP A 7 -10.86 -15.79 -6.29
C TRP A 7 -12.24 -16.17 -6.82
N LEU A 8 -13.27 -15.45 -6.39
CA LEU A 8 -14.62 -15.69 -6.88
C LEU A 8 -14.71 -15.54 -8.39
N LYS A 9 -14.02 -14.56 -8.96
CA LYS A 9 -13.95 -14.30 -10.40
C LYS A 9 -13.32 -15.42 -11.21
N GLU A 10 -12.53 -16.30 -10.59
CA GLU A 10 -11.96 -17.48 -11.27
C GLU A 10 -13.00 -18.57 -11.52
N TYR A 11 -14.10 -18.57 -10.78
CA TYR A 11 -15.15 -19.57 -10.86
C TYR A 11 -16.46 -19.06 -11.47
N VAL A 12 -16.73 -17.77 -11.32
CA VAL A 12 -17.97 -17.15 -11.76
C VAL A 12 -17.67 -15.79 -12.39
N ASP A 13 -18.33 -15.48 -13.49
CA ASP A 13 -18.27 -14.14 -14.07
C ASP A 13 -18.97 -13.13 -13.16
N VAL A 14 -18.18 -12.24 -12.56
CA VAL A 14 -18.67 -11.16 -11.69
C VAL A 14 -18.41 -9.84 -12.38
N ASP A 15 -19.43 -9.25 -12.95
CA ASP A 15 -19.40 -7.99 -13.70
C ASP A 15 -20.11 -6.83 -12.98
N VAL A 16 -20.33 -7.01 -11.70
CA VAL A 16 -20.96 -6.02 -10.81
C VAL A 16 -19.94 -5.43 -9.84
N THR A 17 -20.25 -4.26 -9.29
CA THR A 17 -19.43 -3.67 -8.24
C THR A 17 -19.51 -4.48 -6.94
N PRO A 18 -18.50 -4.37 -6.04
CA PRO A 18 -18.57 -5.04 -4.74
C PRO A 18 -19.82 -4.69 -3.93
N ASP A 19 -20.31 -3.45 -3.99
CA ASP A 19 -21.53 -3.04 -3.30
C ASP A 19 -22.78 -3.68 -3.89
N GLU A 20 -22.87 -3.79 -5.20
CA GLU A 20 -23.95 -4.49 -5.88
C GLU A 20 -23.92 -5.99 -5.61
N LEU A 21 -22.73 -6.58 -5.54
CA LEU A 21 -22.57 -8.00 -5.19
C LEU A 21 -23.04 -8.27 -3.77
N GLU A 22 -22.66 -7.43 -2.81
CA GLU A 22 -23.11 -7.52 -1.42
C GLU A 22 -24.63 -7.52 -1.33
N LYS A 23 -25.29 -6.61 -2.03
CA LYS A 23 -26.75 -6.53 -2.09
C LYS A 23 -27.38 -7.80 -2.68
N LYS A 24 -26.82 -8.30 -3.80
CA LYS A 24 -27.33 -9.53 -4.44
C LYS A 24 -27.16 -10.75 -3.55
N LEU A 25 -26.05 -10.85 -2.81
CA LEU A 25 -25.85 -11.92 -1.85
C LEU A 25 -26.87 -11.86 -0.71
N PHE A 26 -27.11 -10.66 -0.18
CA PHE A 26 -28.11 -10.45 0.85
C PHE A 26 -29.52 -10.83 0.37
N ASP A 27 -29.92 -10.41 -0.84
CA ASP A 27 -31.21 -10.74 -1.45
C ASP A 27 -31.36 -12.25 -1.69
N ALA A 28 -30.27 -12.96 -1.89
CA ALA A 28 -30.24 -14.43 -2.05
C ALA A 28 -30.18 -15.19 -0.72
N GLY A 29 -30.20 -14.51 0.41
CA GLY A 29 -30.16 -15.10 1.74
C GLY A 29 -28.78 -15.31 2.36
N PHE A 30 -27.74 -14.75 1.78
CA PHE A 30 -26.39 -14.78 2.34
C PHE A 30 -26.07 -13.47 3.07
N GLU A 31 -25.74 -13.56 4.32
CA GLU A 31 -25.35 -12.42 5.13
C GLU A 31 -23.86 -12.08 4.91
N VAL A 32 -23.57 -10.80 4.62
CA VAL A 32 -22.23 -10.26 4.58
C VAL A 32 -22.01 -9.47 5.87
N GLU A 33 -21.24 -10.03 6.79
CA GLU A 33 -20.96 -9.43 8.09
C GLU A 33 -19.98 -8.26 7.95
N GLU A 34 -19.00 -8.39 7.07
CA GLU A 34 -17.95 -7.40 6.87
C GLU A 34 -17.50 -7.37 5.41
N LYS A 35 -17.27 -6.17 4.90
CA LYS A 35 -16.67 -5.94 3.58
C LYS A 35 -15.38 -5.15 3.76
N TYR A 36 -14.31 -5.67 3.21
CA TYR A 36 -12.98 -5.09 3.32
C TYR A 36 -12.38 -4.83 1.93
N GLU A 37 -11.88 -3.63 1.73
CA GLU A 37 -11.17 -3.23 0.51
C GLU A 37 -9.71 -2.95 0.86
N ALA A 38 -8.81 -3.80 0.37
CA ALA A 38 -7.38 -3.66 0.62
C ALA A 38 -6.83 -2.37 -0.01
N GLY A 39 -6.10 -1.59 0.77
CA GLY A 39 -5.48 -0.36 0.29
C GLY A 39 -6.42 0.84 0.15
N LYS A 40 -7.68 0.74 0.58
CA LYS A 40 -8.66 1.82 0.50
C LYS A 40 -8.17 3.14 1.13
N ASP A 41 -7.46 3.05 2.25
CA ASP A 41 -6.98 4.19 3.01
C ASP A 41 -5.56 4.62 2.63
N ILE A 42 -4.98 3.99 1.61
CA ILE A 42 -3.65 4.34 1.09
C ILE A 42 -3.81 5.30 -0.09
N SER A 43 -3.12 6.42 -0.03
CA SER A 43 -3.16 7.43 -1.10
C SER A 43 -1.83 8.14 -1.28
N ASN A 44 -1.66 8.78 -2.45
CA ASN A 44 -0.46 9.53 -2.82
C ASN A 44 0.84 8.71 -2.72
N ILE A 45 0.79 7.46 -3.13
CA ILE A 45 1.95 6.58 -3.29
C ILE A 45 2.28 6.47 -4.77
N VAL A 46 3.53 6.70 -5.10
CA VAL A 46 4.06 6.59 -6.47
C VAL A 46 5.26 5.65 -6.50
N VAL A 47 5.66 5.23 -7.68
CA VAL A 47 6.92 4.50 -7.86
C VAL A 47 8.06 5.51 -7.94
N GLY A 48 9.02 5.41 -7.02
CA GLY A 48 10.23 6.20 -7.02
C GLY A 48 11.44 5.38 -7.46
N LEU A 49 12.27 5.96 -8.31
CA LEU A 49 13.57 5.39 -8.68
C LEU A 49 14.66 5.99 -7.78
N VAL A 50 15.37 5.14 -7.06
CA VAL A 50 16.49 5.56 -6.22
C VAL A 50 17.71 5.86 -7.10
N GLU A 51 18.06 7.12 -7.24
CA GLU A 51 19.21 7.58 -8.04
C GLU A 51 20.52 7.49 -7.26
N SER A 52 20.46 7.74 -5.94
CA SER A 52 21.59 7.56 -5.03
C SER A 52 21.12 7.13 -3.65
N CYS A 53 21.96 6.37 -2.97
CA CYS A 53 21.66 5.86 -1.63
C CYS A 53 22.95 5.87 -0.82
N GLU A 54 22.99 6.66 0.23
CA GLU A 54 24.17 6.81 1.10
C GLU A 54 23.80 6.48 2.55
N PRO A 55 24.58 5.64 3.24
CA PRO A 55 24.34 5.35 4.65
C PRO A 55 24.64 6.57 5.52
N ILE A 56 23.83 6.77 6.56
CA ILE A 56 24.10 7.76 7.60
C ILE A 56 24.97 7.10 8.67
N PRO A 57 26.17 7.64 9.01
CA PRO A 57 27.03 7.07 10.04
C PRO A 57 26.31 6.89 11.37
N ASP A 58 26.63 5.80 12.06
CA ASP A 58 26.08 5.45 13.38
C ASP A 58 24.57 5.22 13.43
N THR A 59 23.93 5.01 12.27
CA THR A 59 22.49 4.69 12.18
C THR A 59 22.25 3.57 11.17
N HIS A 60 21.06 2.99 11.21
CA HIS A 60 20.58 2.04 10.19
C HIS A 60 19.90 2.76 9.01
N LEU A 61 19.94 4.10 8.98
CA LEU A 61 19.25 4.91 7.99
C LEU A 61 20.14 5.21 6.79
N HIS A 62 19.48 5.41 5.66
CA HIS A 62 20.11 5.84 4.41
C HIS A 62 19.46 7.13 3.92
N VAL A 63 20.26 8.03 3.37
CA VAL A 63 19.78 9.19 2.61
C VAL A 63 19.72 8.82 1.15
N CYS A 64 18.55 8.91 0.57
CA CYS A 64 18.32 8.56 -0.83
C CYS A 64 17.83 9.77 -1.62
N GLN A 65 18.35 9.93 -2.83
CA GLN A 65 17.75 10.81 -3.83
C GLN A 65 16.82 9.95 -4.68
N VAL A 66 15.54 10.27 -4.66
CA VAL A 66 14.50 9.46 -5.30
C VAL A 66 13.82 10.29 -6.40
N ASN A 67 13.88 9.80 -7.61
CA ASN A 67 13.18 10.38 -8.75
C ASN A 67 11.73 9.85 -8.78
N ALA A 68 10.79 10.73 -8.58
CA ALA A 68 9.35 10.45 -8.58
C ALA A 68 8.68 10.78 -9.92
N GLY A 69 9.42 10.79 -11.02
CA GLY A 69 8.89 11.12 -12.35
C GLY A 69 8.39 12.55 -12.44
N THR A 70 7.10 12.73 -12.72
CA THR A 70 6.47 14.07 -12.85
C THR A 70 6.49 14.89 -11.55
N HIS A 71 6.71 14.24 -10.39
CA HIS A 71 6.81 14.92 -9.10
C HIS A 71 8.24 15.40 -8.75
N GLY A 72 9.19 15.18 -9.66
CA GLY A 72 10.58 15.59 -9.48
C GLY A 72 11.40 14.65 -8.60
N THR A 73 12.59 15.10 -8.23
CA THR A 73 13.52 14.36 -7.36
C THR A 73 13.38 14.85 -5.93
N MET A 74 13.28 13.91 -4.99
CA MET A 74 13.15 14.19 -3.55
C MET A 74 14.24 13.51 -2.76
N GLN A 75 14.68 14.16 -1.68
CA GLN A 75 15.54 13.54 -0.70
C GLN A 75 14.69 12.84 0.36
N VAL A 76 14.98 11.58 0.59
CA VAL A 76 14.24 10.72 1.53
C VAL A 76 15.20 9.98 2.44
N CYS A 77 14.91 9.97 3.74
CA CYS A 77 15.58 9.09 4.69
C CYS A 77 14.82 7.76 4.76
N CYS A 78 15.52 6.67 4.54
CA CYS A 78 14.93 5.32 4.54
C CYS A 78 15.66 4.40 5.50
N GLY A 79 14.90 3.66 6.30
CA GLY A 79 15.44 2.66 7.23
C GLY A 79 15.32 1.23 6.73
N ALA A 80 14.93 1.01 5.48
CA ALA A 80 14.80 -0.32 4.91
C ALA A 80 16.18 -0.88 4.51
N ASP A 81 16.43 -2.14 4.88
CA ASP A 81 17.68 -2.82 4.58
C ASP A 81 17.86 -3.15 3.09
N ASN A 82 16.77 -3.18 2.34
CA ASN A 82 16.76 -3.54 0.93
C ASN A 82 16.81 -2.35 -0.02
N VAL A 83 16.95 -1.12 0.50
CA VAL A 83 17.06 0.07 -0.36
C VAL A 83 18.42 0.07 -1.08
N CYS A 84 18.41 0.31 -2.38
CA CYS A 84 19.61 0.32 -3.20
C CYS A 84 19.50 1.30 -4.36
N THR A 85 20.64 1.78 -4.84
CA THR A 85 20.71 2.62 -6.04
C THR A 85 20.23 1.85 -7.28
N GLY A 86 19.39 2.48 -8.09
CA GLY A 86 18.77 1.88 -9.26
C GLY A 86 17.53 1.06 -8.97
N GLY A 87 17.17 0.87 -7.69
CA GLY A 87 15.95 0.20 -7.29
C GLY A 87 14.70 1.06 -7.45
N LYS A 88 13.57 0.42 -7.68
CA LYS A 88 12.26 1.07 -7.73
C LYS A 88 11.46 0.66 -6.51
N PHE A 89 10.98 1.64 -5.77
CA PHE A 89 10.26 1.41 -4.51
C PHE A 89 9.02 2.28 -4.43
N PRO A 90 8.01 1.88 -3.65
CA PRO A 90 6.89 2.76 -3.33
C PRO A 90 7.40 3.99 -2.57
N LEU A 91 7.05 5.15 -3.05
CA LEU A 91 7.38 6.44 -2.44
C LEU A 91 6.11 7.14 -1.99
N ALA A 92 6.02 7.43 -0.71
CA ALA A 92 4.96 8.25 -0.16
C ALA A 92 5.28 9.72 -0.38
N LEU A 93 4.44 10.40 -1.14
CA LEU A 93 4.54 11.85 -1.36
C LEU A 93 4.08 12.62 -0.12
N PRO A 94 4.49 13.87 0.06
CA PRO A 94 3.93 14.72 1.11
C PRO A 94 2.40 14.75 1.06
N GLY A 95 1.76 14.51 2.22
CA GLY A 95 0.32 14.36 2.31
C GLY A 95 -0.22 12.95 1.99
N ALA A 96 0.67 11.98 1.77
CA ALA A 96 0.27 10.60 1.59
C ALA A 96 -0.36 10.01 2.84
N SER A 97 -1.30 9.09 2.64
CA SER A 97 -1.92 8.30 3.70
C SER A 97 -1.43 6.87 3.60
N VAL A 98 -0.89 6.34 4.69
CA VAL A 98 -0.34 4.99 4.77
C VAL A 98 -0.74 4.33 6.09
N TYR A 99 -0.71 3.00 6.12
CA TYR A 99 -0.92 2.28 7.38
C TYR A 99 0.28 2.42 8.31
N ALA A 100 0.00 2.78 9.57
CA ALA A 100 0.99 2.72 10.64
C ALA A 100 1.17 1.27 11.11
N THR A 101 2.39 0.90 11.41
CA THR A 101 2.71 -0.38 12.04
C THR A 101 3.03 -0.20 13.51
N ALA A 102 2.66 -1.19 14.33
CA ALA A 102 3.07 -1.26 15.73
C ALA A 102 4.60 -1.40 15.85
N LYS A 103 5.12 -1.25 17.07
CA LYS A 103 6.56 -1.38 17.34
C LYS A 103 7.15 -2.76 16.96
N ASP A 104 6.30 -3.78 16.85
CA ASP A 104 6.69 -5.12 16.41
C ASP A 104 6.87 -5.21 14.88
N HIS A 105 6.54 -4.15 14.14
CA HIS A 105 6.57 -4.06 12.68
C HIS A 105 5.71 -5.12 11.94
N LYS A 106 4.79 -5.76 12.65
CA LYS A 106 3.92 -6.81 12.11
C LYS A 106 2.45 -6.44 12.16
N THR A 107 2.05 -5.72 13.21
CA THR A 107 0.65 -5.33 13.43
C THR A 107 0.40 -3.93 12.87
N VAL A 108 -0.65 -3.79 12.09
CA VAL A 108 -1.11 -2.48 11.59
C VAL A 108 -1.99 -1.83 12.65
N GLU A 109 -1.59 -0.66 13.15
CA GLU A 109 -2.31 0.07 14.20
C GLU A 109 -3.31 1.09 13.67
N GLY A 110 -3.15 1.55 12.44
CA GLY A 110 -4.02 2.57 11.86
C GLY A 110 -3.44 3.18 10.59
N VAL A 111 -4.00 4.30 10.18
CA VAL A 111 -3.58 5.05 9.00
C VAL A 111 -2.88 6.34 9.42
N MET A 112 -1.70 6.59 8.85
CA MET A 112 -0.97 7.86 8.98
C MET A 112 -1.16 8.71 7.72
N THR A 113 -1.27 9.99 7.90
CA THR A 113 -1.36 10.98 6.82
C THR A 113 -0.17 11.93 6.85
#